data_6ca04e81c2abf860dc2bd887b6d6f5a2
#
_entry.id   6ca04e81c2abf860dc2bd887b6d6f5a2
#
_cell.length_a   1.000
_cell.length_b   1.000
_cell.length_c   1.000
_cell.angle_alpha   90.00
_cell.angle_beta   90.00
_cell.angle_gamma   90.00
#
_symmetry.space_group_name_H-M   'P 1'
#
loop_
_entity.id
_entity.type
_entity.pdbx_description
1 polymer ?
#
loop_
_entity_poly.entity_id
_entity_poly.type
_entity_poly.pdbx_seq_one_letter_code
_entity_poly.pdbx_strand_id
1 'polypeptide(L)'
;MKLITTDNCRDYVINDQQAIDDLRHIADCPLDKLMDKDCNDVWIFPSKDSHYDDKIEDETILSLYGDKMSTGNIMGFIGYGDTELTIRSRFSSGDKGHDWFMQYMLQKVFAINIFKLQSSLTTEGILDVAAMLFPYFLQKALCQGIYREYIRCHNNDSRARGAIDFSAHIKNNFPFKNGKISYTTREYKYDNTVTQLIRHTIEYLRSKEFAKQILFSSQEMQGFVKQIVEATPSYCKADRSKILLANMKPKIHPYYSEYRPLQKLCIQILRREKMGYGHSSQRAYGVLFDGAWLWEEYLNLTMSKAGFTHPKNKTGEGAIYPFRGRTNKYKRYPDYMKDNIIADAKYKRLLTLSENFSNVTDNIQRDDLNQMISYLHITSSKVGIFIGPTEIVLMDPDNGEFYSDDTIAFSTKELQILKVGDLMGDGGQIVIIGVNIPRHSQNFEEFSEVMHRTEIVLQNNLIRFNSRSI
;
A
#
# COMPACT_ATOMS: atom_id res chain seq x y z
N MET A 1 13.13 2.76 -21.84
CA MET A 1 12.35 1.59 -22.33
C MET A 1 11.28 1.23 -21.30
N LYS A 2 10.11 0.68 -21.73
CA LYS A 2 9.08 0.20 -20.78
C LYS A 2 8.97 -1.32 -20.89
N LEU A 3 9.14 -1.98 -19.75
CA LEU A 3 9.01 -3.43 -19.60
C LEU A 3 7.78 -3.73 -18.74
N ILE A 4 7.05 -4.79 -19.05
CA ILE A 4 5.87 -5.20 -18.30
C ILE A 4 5.98 -6.69 -18.02
N THR A 5 5.86 -7.05 -16.75
CA THR A 5 5.84 -8.45 -16.30
C THR A 5 4.82 -8.62 -15.18
N THR A 6 4.71 -9.81 -14.62
CA THR A 6 3.89 -10.08 -13.44
C THR A 6 4.78 -10.38 -12.23
N ASP A 7 4.22 -10.27 -11.03
CA ASP A 7 4.87 -10.75 -9.83
C ASP A 7 5.05 -12.28 -9.89
N ASN A 8 6.06 -12.78 -9.21
CA ASN A 8 6.46 -14.21 -9.22
C ASN A 8 6.62 -14.80 -10.64
N CYS A 9 7.04 -13.96 -11.58
CA CYS A 9 7.40 -14.39 -12.94
C CYS A 9 8.80 -15.00 -12.94
N ARG A 10 8.99 -16.06 -13.73
CA ARG A 10 10.30 -16.70 -13.92
C ARG A 10 10.70 -16.61 -15.38
N ASP A 11 12.01 -16.42 -15.61
CA ASP A 11 12.64 -16.47 -16.94
C ASP A 11 12.05 -15.48 -17.97
N TYR A 12 11.66 -14.28 -17.56
CA TYR A 12 11.26 -13.22 -18.49
C TYR A 12 12.48 -12.74 -19.30
N VAL A 13 12.45 -12.90 -20.63
CA VAL A 13 13.57 -12.56 -21.50
C VAL A 13 13.54 -11.06 -21.87
N ILE A 14 14.65 -10.38 -21.63
CA ILE A 14 14.84 -8.96 -21.98
C ILE A 14 15.71 -8.88 -23.23
N ASN A 15 15.19 -8.33 -24.32
CA ASN A 15 15.88 -8.27 -25.63
C ASN A 15 16.74 -6.99 -25.81
N ASP A 16 16.72 -6.08 -24.85
CA ASP A 16 17.41 -4.78 -24.94
C ASP A 16 18.56 -4.73 -23.93
N GLN A 17 19.77 -4.53 -24.42
CA GLN A 17 20.99 -4.51 -23.60
C GLN A 17 21.01 -3.31 -22.65
N GLN A 18 20.52 -2.13 -23.07
CA GLN A 18 20.46 -0.95 -22.22
C GLN A 18 19.50 -1.18 -21.04
N ALA A 19 18.37 -1.84 -21.29
CA ALA A 19 17.43 -2.19 -20.23
C ALA A 19 18.03 -3.20 -19.24
N ILE A 20 18.81 -4.17 -19.71
CA ILE A 20 19.53 -5.10 -18.84
C ILE A 20 20.54 -4.34 -17.96
N ASP A 21 21.30 -3.42 -18.54
CA ASP A 21 22.32 -2.65 -17.82
C ASP A 21 21.68 -1.71 -16.78
N ASP A 22 20.59 -1.05 -17.11
CA ASP A 22 19.81 -0.22 -16.18
C ASP A 22 19.26 -1.05 -15.02
N LEU A 23 18.64 -2.21 -15.32
CA LEU A 23 18.03 -3.07 -14.30
C LEU A 23 19.07 -3.75 -13.39
N ARG A 24 20.30 -3.96 -13.81
CA ARG A 24 21.39 -4.47 -12.95
C ARG A 24 21.66 -3.60 -11.72
N HIS A 25 21.35 -2.31 -11.79
CA HIS A 25 21.50 -1.42 -10.63
C HIS A 25 20.45 -1.65 -9.54
N ILE A 26 19.35 -2.34 -9.88
CA ILE A 26 18.24 -2.67 -9.01
C ILE A 26 18.20 -4.15 -8.66
N ALA A 27 18.64 -5.01 -9.62
CA ALA A 27 18.62 -6.45 -9.50
C ALA A 27 19.47 -6.94 -8.32
N ASP A 28 19.04 -8.05 -7.72
CA ASP A 28 19.73 -8.74 -6.63
C ASP A 28 20.09 -7.84 -5.43
N CYS A 29 19.45 -6.67 -5.37
CA CYS A 29 19.61 -5.72 -4.29
C CYS A 29 18.48 -5.91 -3.27
N PRO A 30 18.78 -6.24 -2.00
CA PRO A 30 17.79 -6.29 -0.94
C PRO A 30 17.02 -4.98 -0.82
N LEU A 31 15.73 -5.06 -0.52
CA LEU A 31 14.82 -3.91 -0.43
C LEU A 31 15.31 -2.85 0.56
N ASP A 32 15.87 -3.26 1.68
CA ASP A 32 16.42 -2.37 2.69
C ASP A 32 17.56 -1.52 2.14
N LYS A 33 18.46 -2.11 1.36
CA LYS A 33 19.58 -1.39 0.73
C LYS A 33 19.10 -0.44 -0.37
N LEU A 34 18.03 -0.78 -1.08
CA LEU A 34 17.42 0.13 -2.06
C LEU A 34 16.80 1.35 -1.40
N MET A 35 16.20 1.17 -0.21
CA MET A 35 15.57 2.27 0.54
C MET A 35 16.58 3.16 1.28
N ASP A 36 17.70 2.60 1.77
CA ASP A 36 18.71 3.30 2.58
C ASP A 36 19.71 4.10 1.75
N LYS A 37 19.82 3.85 0.44
CA LYS A 37 20.63 4.71 -0.42
C LYS A 37 20.02 6.11 -0.44
N ASP A 38 20.68 7.08 0.16
CA ASP A 38 20.28 8.51 0.25
C ASP A 38 19.88 9.15 -1.10
N CYS A 39 20.05 8.40 -2.16
CA CYS A 39 19.83 8.83 -3.54
C CYS A 39 18.61 8.20 -4.21
N ASN A 40 17.97 7.18 -3.63
CA ASN A 40 16.86 6.48 -4.26
C ASN A 40 15.50 7.04 -3.82
N ASP A 41 14.60 7.15 -4.78
CA ASP A 41 13.21 7.61 -4.59
C ASP A 41 12.24 6.41 -4.73
N VAL A 42 12.55 5.27 -4.07
CA VAL A 42 11.73 4.05 -4.07
C VAL A 42 10.86 3.97 -2.82
N TRP A 43 9.58 3.70 -3.02
CA TRP A 43 8.60 3.48 -1.96
C TRP A 43 8.15 2.03 -1.96
N ILE A 44 8.12 1.42 -0.78
CA ILE A 44 7.69 0.05 -0.59
C ILE A 44 6.61 0.04 0.50
N PHE A 45 5.53 -0.65 0.23
CA PHE A 45 4.44 -0.87 1.18
C PHE A 45 4.32 -2.36 1.50
N PRO A 46 4.25 -2.70 2.81
CA PRO A 46 4.23 -1.83 3.99
C PRO A 46 5.57 -1.11 4.22
N SER A 47 5.54 0.08 4.81
CA SER A 47 6.76 0.82 5.10
C SER A 47 7.53 0.21 6.27
N LYS A 48 8.86 0.39 6.35
CA LYS A 48 9.73 -0.06 7.47
C LYS A 48 9.24 0.39 8.87
N ASP A 49 8.55 1.53 8.95
CA ASP A 49 7.97 2.01 10.21
C ASP A 49 6.73 1.19 10.63
N SER A 50 6.23 0.31 9.75
CA SER A 50 5.29 -0.74 10.07
C SER A 50 6.11 -1.97 10.49
N HIS A 51 6.15 -2.29 11.77
CA HIS A 51 6.82 -3.49 12.31
C HIS A 51 6.08 -4.79 11.86
N TYR A 52 6.16 -5.12 10.58
CA TYR A 52 5.90 -6.47 10.13
C TYR A 52 7.14 -7.30 10.46
N ASP A 53 6.98 -8.38 11.22
CA ASP A 53 8.05 -9.34 11.51
C ASP A 53 8.42 -10.19 10.28
N ASP A 54 7.66 -10.06 9.19
CA ASP A 54 7.98 -10.72 7.93
C ASP A 54 9.15 -9.98 7.28
N LYS A 55 10.21 -10.73 7.02
CA LYS A 55 11.51 -10.27 6.51
C LYS A 55 11.46 -9.81 5.05
N ILE A 56 10.56 -8.87 4.73
CA ILE A 56 10.54 -8.19 3.42
C ILE A 56 11.90 -7.52 3.15
N GLU A 57 12.65 -7.22 4.19
CA GLU A 57 13.94 -6.54 4.12
C GLU A 57 15.00 -7.33 3.36
N ASP A 58 14.96 -8.67 3.44
CA ASP A 58 15.91 -9.56 2.76
C ASP A 58 15.42 -9.96 1.35
N GLU A 59 14.18 -9.65 0.97
CA GLU A 59 13.67 -9.95 -0.36
C GLU A 59 14.25 -9.03 -1.42
N THR A 60 14.43 -9.56 -2.63
CA THR A 60 14.83 -8.80 -3.81
C THR A 60 13.61 -8.55 -4.70
N ILE A 61 13.54 -7.38 -5.33
CA ILE A 61 12.46 -7.05 -6.27
C ILE A 61 12.51 -7.95 -7.48
N LEU A 62 13.72 -8.10 -8.01
CA LEU A 62 14.00 -8.89 -9.20
C LEU A 62 15.41 -9.47 -9.12
N SER A 63 15.59 -10.60 -9.79
CA SER A 63 16.89 -11.24 -10.02
C SER A 63 17.17 -11.30 -11.52
N LEU A 64 18.41 -11.01 -11.89
CA LEU A 64 18.86 -11.04 -13.28
C LEU A 64 19.93 -12.12 -13.48
N TYR A 65 19.68 -13.05 -14.42
CA TYR A 65 20.65 -14.02 -14.88
C TYR A 65 20.82 -13.93 -16.40
N GLY A 66 21.87 -13.24 -16.83
CA GLY A 66 22.07 -12.93 -18.25
C GLY A 66 21.01 -11.95 -18.76
N ASP A 67 20.21 -12.42 -19.72
CA ASP A 67 19.07 -11.73 -20.32
C ASP A 67 17.72 -12.11 -19.70
N LYS A 68 17.72 -13.02 -18.69
CA LYS A 68 16.54 -13.50 -18.03
C LYS A 68 16.32 -12.83 -16.69
N MET A 69 15.10 -12.36 -16.49
CA MET A 69 14.64 -11.72 -15.27
C MET A 69 13.61 -12.57 -14.56
N SER A 70 13.71 -12.65 -13.24
CA SER A 70 12.70 -13.25 -12.35
C SER A 70 12.27 -12.23 -11.31
N THR A 71 11.00 -12.22 -10.93
CA THR A 71 10.40 -11.29 -9.97
C THR A 71 9.91 -12.02 -8.73
N GLY A 72 9.92 -11.33 -7.56
CA GLY A 72 9.34 -11.81 -6.31
C GLY A 72 7.83 -11.50 -6.17
N ASN A 73 7.30 -11.53 -4.94
CA ASN A 73 5.90 -11.23 -4.62
C ASN A 73 5.56 -9.72 -4.60
N ILE A 74 6.34 -8.90 -5.29
CA ILE A 74 6.24 -7.45 -5.26
C ILE A 74 5.58 -6.96 -6.53
N MET A 75 4.58 -6.10 -6.38
CA MET A 75 3.83 -5.47 -7.47
C MET A 75 4.06 -3.96 -7.49
N GLY A 76 3.81 -3.32 -8.63
CA GLY A 76 3.95 -1.88 -8.79
C GLY A 76 4.87 -1.54 -9.95
N PHE A 77 5.67 -0.51 -9.80
CA PHE A 77 6.63 -0.14 -10.84
C PHE A 77 7.93 0.37 -10.21
N ILE A 78 9.01 0.15 -10.92
CA ILE A 78 10.34 0.64 -10.57
C ILE A 78 11.09 1.04 -11.84
N GLY A 79 11.89 2.08 -11.78
CA GLY A 79 12.73 2.51 -12.89
C GLY A 79 14.14 2.90 -12.45
N TYR A 80 15.05 2.83 -13.40
CA TYR A 80 16.42 3.33 -13.31
C TYR A 80 16.86 3.81 -14.68
N GLY A 81 17.52 4.98 -14.75
CA GLY A 81 17.90 5.56 -16.02
C GLY A 81 16.69 5.80 -16.93
N ASP A 82 16.75 5.27 -18.14
CA ASP A 82 15.68 5.37 -19.15
C ASP A 82 14.77 4.12 -19.18
N THR A 83 14.96 3.17 -18.25
CA THR A 83 14.21 1.91 -18.17
C THR A 83 13.21 1.94 -17.04
N GLU A 84 11.96 1.62 -17.34
CA GLU A 84 10.86 1.48 -16.40
C GLU A 84 10.30 0.06 -16.47
N LEU A 85 10.22 -0.62 -15.33
CA LEU A 85 9.64 -1.95 -15.16
C LEU A 85 8.32 -1.83 -14.40
N THR A 86 7.23 -2.29 -15.01
CA THR A 86 5.93 -2.45 -14.36
C THR A 86 5.71 -3.92 -14.02
N ILE A 87 5.50 -4.20 -12.74
CA ILE A 87 5.24 -5.55 -12.22
C ILE A 87 3.76 -5.61 -11.82
N ARG A 88 2.97 -6.39 -12.54
CA ARG A 88 1.53 -6.56 -12.33
C ARG A 88 1.25 -7.74 -11.41
N SER A 89 0.03 -7.79 -10.88
CA SER A 89 -0.48 -8.98 -10.21
C SER A 89 -0.49 -10.18 -11.17
N ARG A 90 -0.05 -11.35 -10.70
CA ARG A 90 -0.18 -12.64 -11.40
C ARG A 90 -1.63 -13.07 -11.65
N PHE A 91 -2.59 -12.38 -11.00
CA PHE A 91 -4.02 -12.56 -11.17
C PHE A 91 -4.65 -11.45 -12.03
N SER A 92 -3.84 -10.59 -12.65
CA SER A 92 -4.35 -9.56 -13.57
C SER A 92 -4.84 -10.19 -14.87
N SER A 93 -5.94 -9.70 -15.42
CA SER A 93 -6.43 -10.08 -16.74
C SER A 93 -5.47 -9.57 -17.83
N GLY A 94 -4.67 -10.48 -18.42
CA GLY A 94 -3.53 -10.17 -19.27
C GLY A 94 -3.77 -9.40 -20.57
N ASP A 95 -5.00 -9.37 -21.09
CA ASP A 95 -5.22 -9.02 -22.50
C ASP A 95 -5.31 -7.52 -22.84
N LYS A 96 -5.49 -6.62 -21.87
CA LYS A 96 -5.74 -5.19 -22.15
C LYS A 96 -4.76 -4.20 -21.52
N GLY A 97 -3.66 -4.66 -20.98
CA GLY A 97 -2.65 -3.73 -20.47
C GLY A 97 -2.94 -3.12 -19.09
N HIS A 98 -4.05 -3.48 -18.42
CA HIS A 98 -4.45 -2.95 -17.13
C HIS A 98 -4.37 -4.02 -16.03
N ASP A 99 -3.89 -3.64 -14.84
CA ASP A 99 -3.98 -4.47 -13.64
C ASP A 99 -5.14 -3.98 -12.77
N TRP A 100 -6.37 -4.37 -13.14
CA TRP A 100 -7.56 -3.97 -12.39
C TRP A 100 -7.62 -4.59 -11.00
N PHE A 101 -7.03 -5.77 -10.82
CA PHE A 101 -7.03 -6.42 -9.52
C PHE A 101 -6.17 -5.66 -8.50
N MET A 102 -4.92 -5.35 -8.85
CA MET A 102 -4.07 -4.50 -8.00
C MET A 102 -4.71 -3.12 -7.78
N GLN A 103 -5.25 -2.51 -8.84
CA GLN A 103 -5.94 -1.22 -8.75
C GLN A 103 -7.14 -1.27 -7.78
N TYR A 104 -7.94 -2.34 -7.82
CA TYR A 104 -9.09 -2.53 -6.93
C TYR A 104 -8.66 -2.69 -5.47
N MET A 105 -7.66 -3.54 -5.21
CA MET A 105 -7.10 -3.71 -3.87
C MET A 105 -6.56 -2.38 -3.31
N LEU A 106 -5.78 -1.64 -4.10
CA LEU A 106 -5.26 -0.31 -3.71
C LEU A 106 -6.39 0.68 -3.40
N GLN A 107 -7.43 0.69 -4.23
CA GLN A 107 -8.60 1.54 -3.98
C GLN A 107 -9.27 1.23 -2.65
N LYS A 108 -9.45 -0.04 -2.33
CA LYS A 108 -10.09 -0.48 -1.09
C LYS A 108 -9.23 -0.21 0.13
N VAL A 109 -7.98 -0.61 0.10
CA VAL A 109 -7.04 -0.49 1.22
C VAL A 109 -6.73 0.97 1.58
N PHE A 110 -6.56 1.81 0.56
CA PHE A 110 -6.27 3.24 0.76
C PHE A 110 -7.52 4.14 0.76
N ALA A 111 -8.72 3.55 0.67
CA ALA A 111 -10.02 4.27 0.65
C ALA A 111 -10.10 5.38 -0.42
N ILE A 112 -9.52 5.14 -1.59
CA ILE A 112 -9.46 6.09 -2.69
C ILE A 112 -10.56 5.80 -3.70
N ASN A 113 -11.37 6.80 -4.06
CA ASN A 113 -12.40 6.63 -5.08
C ASN A 113 -11.82 6.85 -6.49
N ILE A 114 -11.46 5.75 -7.16
CA ILE A 114 -10.83 5.75 -8.49
C ILE A 114 -11.87 5.72 -9.63
N PHE A 115 -13.16 5.59 -9.35
CA PHE A 115 -14.22 5.45 -10.37
C PHE A 115 -14.24 6.54 -11.45
N LYS A 116 -13.59 7.67 -11.23
CA LYS A 116 -13.51 8.77 -12.21
C LYS A 116 -12.20 8.82 -13.00
N LEU A 117 -11.29 7.86 -12.79
CA LEU A 117 -9.94 7.85 -13.40
C LEU A 117 -9.86 6.97 -14.66
N GLN A 118 -10.88 6.95 -15.45
CA GLN A 118 -11.12 5.99 -16.53
C GLN A 118 -10.13 5.95 -17.71
N SER A 119 -9.08 6.72 -17.79
CA SER A 119 -8.33 6.70 -19.07
C SER A 119 -6.83 6.98 -19.02
N SER A 120 -6.21 7.28 -17.89
CA SER A 120 -4.86 7.86 -17.93
C SER A 120 -3.71 7.04 -17.34
N LEU A 121 -3.95 5.81 -16.86
CA LEU A 121 -2.86 4.96 -16.32
C LEU A 121 -1.84 4.49 -17.37
N THR A 122 -1.94 4.94 -18.60
CA THR A 122 -1.11 4.43 -19.72
C THR A 122 0.20 5.19 -19.94
N THR A 123 0.37 6.42 -19.44
CA THR A 123 1.54 7.23 -19.79
C THR A 123 2.25 7.93 -18.62
N GLU A 124 1.57 8.17 -17.51
CA GLU A 124 2.12 8.89 -16.34
C GLU A 124 2.10 8.04 -15.05
N GLY A 125 2.09 6.72 -15.15
CA GLY A 125 1.76 5.73 -14.12
C GLY A 125 2.31 5.95 -12.71
N ILE A 126 3.47 6.55 -12.59
CA ILE A 126 4.16 6.79 -11.32
C ILE A 126 3.54 7.97 -10.55
N LEU A 127 3.27 9.06 -11.26
CA LEU A 127 2.67 10.25 -10.65
C LEU A 127 1.25 9.96 -10.19
N ASP A 128 0.55 9.12 -10.95
CA ASP A 128 -0.81 8.73 -10.67
C ASP A 128 -0.91 7.92 -9.37
N VAL A 129 -0.03 6.93 -9.16
CA VAL A 129 0.00 6.15 -7.91
C VAL A 129 0.42 7.02 -6.72
N ALA A 130 1.43 7.86 -6.85
CA ALA A 130 1.84 8.76 -5.78
C ALA A 130 0.73 9.78 -5.43
N ALA A 131 0.03 10.31 -6.45
CA ALA A 131 -1.11 11.20 -6.24
C ALA A 131 -2.29 10.48 -5.59
N MET A 132 -2.53 9.21 -5.93
CA MET A 132 -3.55 8.37 -5.30
C MET A 132 -3.27 8.13 -3.81
N LEU A 133 -2.02 7.98 -3.42
CA LEU A 133 -1.64 7.75 -2.03
C LEU A 133 -1.70 9.02 -1.17
N PHE A 134 -1.65 10.21 -1.80
CA PHE A 134 -1.60 11.48 -1.08
C PHE A 134 -2.78 11.71 -0.13
N PRO A 135 -4.07 11.45 -0.48
CA PRO A 135 -5.20 11.58 0.43
C PRO A 135 -5.08 10.73 1.69
N TYR A 136 -4.65 9.48 1.55
CA TYR A 136 -4.47 8.56 2.66
C TYR A 136 -3.43 9.08 3.68
N PHE A 137 -2.26 9.51 3.20
CA PHE A 137 -1.23 10.06 4.08
C PHE A 137 -1.63 11.42 4.67
N LEU A 138 -2.35 12.25 3.90
CA LEU A 138 -2.86 13.53 4.38
C LEU A 138 -3.87 13.30 5.52
N GLN A 139 -4.82 12.39 5.35
CA GLN A 139 -5.79 12.03 6.38
C GLN A 139 -5.09 11.52 7.65
N LYS A 140 -4.19 10.55 7.54
CA LYS A 140 -3.43 10.03 8.69
C LYS A 140 -2.67 11.12 9.44
N ALA A 141 -1.98 12.00 8.72
CA ALA A 141 -1.24 13.09 9.30
C ALA A 141 -2.17 14.09 10.03
N LEU A 142 -3.29 14.48 9.40
CA LEU A 142 -4.22 15.43 9.98
C LEU A 142 -5.06 14.85 11.12
N CYS A 143 -5.21 13.54 11.25
CA CYS A 143 -5.75 12.91 12.47
C CYS A 143 -4.89 13.18 13.71
N GLN A 144 -3.58 13.45 13.55
CA GLN A 144 -2.70 13.91 14.62
C GLN A 144 -2.80 15.45 14.86
N GLY A 145 -3.63 16.16 14.10
CA GLY A 145 -3.74 17.61 14.07
C GLY A 145 -2.76 18.27 13.09
N ILE A 146 -2.93 19.57 12.87
CA ILE A 146 -2.07 20.34 11.95
C ILE A 146 -0.68 20.50 12.56
N TYR A 147 0.35 20.18 11.78
CA TYR A 147 1.75 20.26 12.19
C TYR A 147 2.15 21.66 12.65
N ARG A 148 2.76 21.76 13.81
CA ARG A 148 3.27 23.01 14.39
C ARG A 148 4.73 22.86 14.74
N GLU A 149 5.47 23.93 14.56
CA GLU A 149 6.84 24.04 15.05
C GLU A 149 7.18 25.44 15.52
N TYR A 150 8.21 25.55 16.36
CA TYR A 150 8.75 26.83 16.77
C TYR A 150 9.57 27.47 15.65
N ILE A 151 9.08 28.60 15.13
CA ILE A 151 9.71 29.35 14.07
C ILE A 151 10.31 30.66 14.66
N ARG A 152 11.51 30.98 14.22
CA ARG A 152 12.10 32.29 14.50
C ARG A 152 11.45 33.32 13.58
N CYS A 153 10.72 34.28 14.20
CA CYS A 153 10.07 35.37 13.50
C CYS A 153 10.89 36.67 13.70
N HIS A 154 11.17 37.37 12.61
CA HIS A 154 11.80 38.68 12.62
C HIS A 154 10.70 39.72 12.56
N ASN A 155 10.63 40.56 13.61
CA ASN A 155 9.64 41.58 13.76
C ASN A 155 10.30 42.98 13.79
N ASN A 156 9.56 44.00 13.37
CA ASN A 156 10.01 45.40 13.41
C ASN A 156 8.81 46.28 13.72
N ASP A 157 8.53 46.43 15.01
CA ASP A 157 7.39 47.26 15.52
C ASP A 157 7.81 48.08 16.74
N SER A 158 6.87 48.81 17.31
CA SER A 158 7.15 49.72 18.43
C SER A 158 7.28 49.04 19.80
N ARG A 159 7.01 47.71 19.89
CA ARG A 159 7.07 46.93 21.12
C ARG A 159 7.93 45.68 20.93
N ALA A 160 9.16 45.73 21.42
CA ALA A 160 10.02 44.55 21.45
C ALA A 160 9.45 43.47 22.37
N ARG A 161 9.14 42.26 21.80
CA ARG A 161 8.61 41.12 22.53
C ARG A 161 9.59 39.95 22.60
N GLY A 162 10.82 40.18 22.16
CA GLY A 162 11.88 39.17 22.10
C GLY A 162 13.27 39.78 22.08
N ALA A 163 14.26 38.98 21.74
CA ALA A 163 15.65 39.41 21.65
C ALA A 163 15.84 40.46 20.52
N ILE A 164 16.43 41.59 20.83
CA ILE A 164 16.70 42.65 19.86
C ILE A 164 17.75 42.15 18.85
N ASP A 165 17.42 42.28 17.58
CA ASP A 165 18.35 42.01 16.46
C ASP A 165 19.01 43.39 16.09
N PHE A 166 20.16 43.62 16.68
CA PHE A 166 20.87 44.90 16.49
C PHE A 166 21.25 45.12 15.02
N SER A 167 21.66 44.08 14.31
CA SER A 167 22.02 44.21 12.90
C SER A 167 20.82 44.59 12.03
N ALA A 168 19.68 43.89 12.23
CA ALA A 168 18.45 44.20 11.54
C ALA A 168 17.90 45.55 11.98
N HIS A 169 18.05 45.93 13.27
CA HIS A 169 17.58 47.19 13.79
C HIS A 169 18.32 48.39 13.16
N ILE A 170 19.65 48.31 13.08
CA ILE A 170 20.47 49.34 12.41
C ILE A 170 20.09 49.43 10.93
N LYS A 171 20.00 48.32 10.24
CA LYS A 171 19.66 48.24 8.81
C LYS A 171 18.29 48.83 8.48
N ASN A 172 17.28 48.52 9.30
CA ASN A 172 15.88 48.82 8.99
C ASN A 172 15.40 50.15 9.59
N ASN A 173 16.04 50.62 10.67
CA ASN A 173 15.51 51.73 11.45
C ASN A 173 16.45 52.95 11.52
N PHE A 174 17.68 52.88 10.95
CA PHE A 174 18.54 54.07 10.88
C PHE A 174 17.88 55.19 10.03
N PRO A 175 17.85 56.40 10.47
CA PRO A 175 18.47 57.07 11.64
C PRO A 175 17.66 57.03 12.94
N PHE A 176 16.90 55.97 13.23
CA PHE A 176 16.15 55.69 14.47
C PHE A 176 14.97 56.64 14.78
N LYS A 177 14.44 57.29 13.76
CA LYS A 177 13.33 58.26 13.91
C LYS A 177 11.92 57.65 13.86
N ASN A 178 11.83 56.33 13.49
CA ASN A 178 10.55 55.69 13.26
C ASN A 178 9.91 55.06 14.51
N GLY A 179 10.62 55.07 15.67
CA GLY A 179 10.14 54.48 16.92
C GLY A 179 9.98 52.96 16.89
N LYS A 180 10.51 52.30 15.87
CA LYS A 180 10.44 50.82 15.71
C LYS A 180 11.72 50.18 16.21
N ILE A 181 11.59 48.94 16.67
CA ILE A 181 12.67 48.08 17.14
C ILE A 181 12.64 46.77 16.38
N SER A 182 13.75 46.38 15.76
CA SER A 182 13.86 45.04 15.15
C SER A 182 14.23 44.02 16.23
N TYR A 183 13.45 42.96 16.32
CA TYR A 183 13.64 41.89 17.30
C TYR A 183 13.23 40.55 16.76
N THR A 184 13.65 39.46 17.40
CA THR A 184 13.30 38.11 17.05
C THR A 184 12.48 37.47 18.15
N THR A 185 11.39 36.78 17.74
CA THR A 185 10.57 35.92 18.62
C THR A 185 10.67 34.49 18.17
N ARG A 186 10.38 33.57 19.09
CA ARG A 186 10.12 32.15 18.77
C ARG A 186 8.61 31.94 18.94
N GLU A 187 7.93 31.64 17.84
CA GLU A 187 6.49 31.48 17.81
C GLU A 187 6.13 30.06 17.35
N TYR A 188 5.17 29.42 18.02
CA TYR A 188 4.66 28.11 17.67
C TYR A 188 3.58 28.24 16.61
N LYS A 189 3.97 28.04 15.33
CA LYS A 189 3.12 28.36 14.18
C LYS A 189 2.74 27.14 13.35
N TYR A 190 1.55 27.18 12.77
CA TYR A 190 1.10 26.25 11.73
C TYR A 190 1.75 26.54 10.38
N ASP A 191 1.98 27.82 10.05
CA ASP A 191 2.61 28.21 8.80
C ASP A 191 4.13 28.01 8.90
N ASN A 192 4.56 26.83 8.48
CA ASN A 192 5.93 26.36 8.59
C ASN A 192 6.34 25.58 7.33
N THR A 193 7.60 25.18 7.24
CA THR A 193 8.13 24.53 6.03
C THR A 193 7.44 23.21 5.69
N VAL A 194 6.95 22.46 6.69
CA VAL A 194 6.25 21.17 6.48
C VAL A 194 4.84 21.41 5.91
N THR A 195 4.06 22.30 6.54
CA THR A 195 2.71 22.62 6.05
C THR A 195 2.74 23.31 4.69
N GLN A 196 3.76 24.16 4.45
CA GLN A 196 4.01 24.75 3.13
C GLN A 196 4.34 23.71 2.07
N LEU A 197 5.13 22.67 2.40
CA LEU A 197 5.40 21.56 1.48
C LEU A 197 4.11 20.86 1.07
N ILE A 198 3.25 20.53 2.04
CA ILE A 198 1.93 19.91 1.79
C ILE A 198 1.06 20.84 0.93
N ARG A 199 1.06 22.14 1.22
CA ARG A 199 0.32 23.14 0.43
C ARG A 199 0.80 23.17 -1.03
N HIS A 200 2.10 23.20 -1.27
CA HIS A 200 2.65 23.16 -2.63
C HIS A 200 2.25 21.89 -3.38
N THR A 201 2.19 20.76 -2.69
CA THR A 201 1.73 19.48 -3.27
C THR A 201 0.24 19.55 -3.63
N ILE A 202 -0.61 20.06 -2.74
CA ILE A 202 -2.04 20.27 -3.03
C ILE A 202 -2.24 21.15 -4.27
N GLU A 203 -1.54 22.28 -4.37
CA GLU A 203 -1.68 23.18 -5.53
C GLU A 203 -1.16 22.57 -6.82
N TYR A 204 -0.09 21.75 -6.72
CA TYR A 204 0.39 20.98 -7.86
C TYR A 204 -0.64 19.94 -8.33
N LEU A 205 -1.18 19.15 -7.40
CA LEU A 205 -2.19 18.14 -7.72
C LEU A 205 -3.48 18.76 -8.25
N ARG A 206 -3.89 19.93 -7.77
CA ARG A 206 -5.01 20.72 -8.32
C ARG A 206 -4.82 21.12 -9.78
N SER A 207 -3.58 21.30 -10.21
CA SER A 207 -3.28 21.62 -11.62
C SER A 207 -3.37 20.45 -12.58
N LYS A 208 -3.47 19.22 -12.05
CA LYS A 208 -3.60 17.98 -12.83
C LYS A 208 -5.04 17.49 -12.78
N GLU A 209 -5.68 17.29 -13.94
CA GLU A 209 -7.12 17.01 -14.01
C GLU A 209 -7.50 15.73 -13.23
N PHE A 210 -6.72 14.64 -13.39
CA PHE A 210 -6.97 13.39 -12.68
C PHE A 210 -6.79 13.53 -11.16
N ALA A 211 -5.74 14.21 -10.71
CA ALA A 211 -5.44 14.38 -9.28
C ALA A 211 -6.40 15.35 -8.59
N LYS A 212 -6.94 16.33 -9.31
CA LYS A 212 -8.00 17.21 -8.86
C LYS A 212 -9.23 16.42 -8.41
N GLN A 213 -9.63 15.40 -9.18
CA GLN A 213 -10.76 14.55 -8.82
C GLN A 213 -10.52 13.77 -7.51
N ILE A 214 -9.28 13.33 -7.28
CA ILE A 214 -8.89 12.62 -6.04
C ILE A 214 -8.99 13.56 -4.83
N LEU A 215 -8.45 14.79 -4.94
CA LEU A 215 -8.49 15.79 -3.85
C LEU A 215 -9.90 16.25 -3.46
N PHE A 216 -10.87 16.13 -4.39
CA PHE A 216 -12.25 16.54 -4.16
C PHE A 216 -13.23 15.35 -4.13
N SER A 217 -12.72 14.13 -3.95
CA SER A 217 -13.49 12.89 -3.96
C SER A 217 -14.51 12.78 -2.81
N SER A 218 -14.19 13.34 -1.64
CA SER A 218 -15.04 13.31 -0.45
C SER A 218 -15.11 14.68 0.24
N GLN A 219 -16.20 14.91 0.99
CA GLN A 219 -16.36 16.10 1.80
C GLN A 219 -15.28 16.22 2.88
N GLU A 220 -14.86 15.08 3.44
CA GLU A 220 -13.80 15.01 4.44
C GLU A 220 -12.45 15.47 3.88
N MET A 221 -12.09 14.96 2.67
CA MET A 221 -10.86 15.37 2.00
C MET A 221 -10.85 16.85 1.65
N GLN A 222 -11.98 17.40 1.21
CA GLN A 222 -12.12 18.84 0.99
C GLN A 222 -11.89 19.64 2.29
N GLY A 223 -12.36 19.10 3.43
CA GLY A 223 -12.12 19.67 4.77
C GLY A 223 -10.63 19.69 5.11
N PHE A 224 -9.90 18.60 4.88
CA PHE A 224 -8.45 18.53 5.11
C PHE A 224 -7.67 19.49 4.23
N VAL A 225 -8.01 19.57 2.95
CA VAL A 225 -7.42 20.53 2.02
C VAL A 225 -7.66 21.96 2.49
N LYS A 226 -8.88 22.29 2.94
CA LYS A 226 -9.21 23.61 3.48
C LYS A 226 -8.39 23.95 4.72
N GLN A 227 -8.24 23.02 5.66
CA GLN A 227 -7.41 23.20 6.86
C GLN A 227 -5.95 23.57 6.52
N ILE A 228 -5.33 22.88 5.56
CA ILE A 228 -3.96 23.20 5.13
C ILE A 228 -3.90 24.57 4.44
N VAL A 229 -4.90 24.90 3.63
CA VAL A 229 -4.99 26.21 2.97
C VAL A 229 -5.05 27.35 4.00
N GLU A 230 -5.87 27.21 5.02
CA GLU A 230 -6.03 28.19 6.10
C GLU A 230 -4.78 28.26 6.99
N ALA A 231 -4.11 27.14 7.21
CA ALA A 231 -2.88 27.07 8.01
C ALA A 231 -1.64 27.70 7.33
N THR A 232 -1.71 27.97 6.04
CA THR A 232 -0.56 28.43 5.22
C THR A 232 -0.84 29.76 4.50
N PRO A 233 -1.15 30.86 5.23
CA PRO A 233 -1.46 32.16 4.62
C PRO A 233 -0.28 32.79 3.87
N SER A 234 0.97 32.42 4.21
CA SER A 234 2.17 32.96 3.54
C SER A 234 2.52 32.21 2.25
N TYR A 235 1.66 31.30 1.77
CA TYR A 235 1.93 30.52 0.56
C TYR A 235 2.23 31.39 -0.65
N CYS A 236 3.36 31.13 -1.29
CA CYS A 236 3.78 31.75 -2.55
C CYS A 236 4.29 30.67 -3.51
N LYS A 237 3.69 30.57 -4.72
CA LYS A 237 4.07 29.57 -5.73
C LYS A 237 5.56 29.63 -6.09
N ALA A 238 6.17 30.83 -6.08
CA ALA A 238 7.58 31.05 -6.40
C ALA A 238 8.53 30.41 -5.35
N ASP A 239 8.09 30.21 -4.11
CA ASP A 239 8.92 29.66 -3.03
C ASP A 239 9.04 28.13 -3.07
N ARG A 240 8.42 27.44 -4.03
CA ARG A 240 8.42 25.97 -4.14
C ARG A 240 9.83 25.35 -4.00
N SER A 241 10.80 25.88 -4.74
CA SER A 241 12.17 25.36 -4.71
C SER A 241 12.84 25.53 -3.35
N LYS A 242 12.59 26.65 -2.67
CA LYS A 242 13.09 26.94 -1.32
C LYS A 242 12.46 25.98 -0.30
N ILE A 243 11.14 25.76 -0.40
CA ILE A 243 10.41 24.85 0.49
C ILE A 243 10.86 23.40 0.28
N LEU A 244 11.05 22.95 -0.98
CA LEU A 244 11.61 21.64 -1.27
C LEU A 244 12.98 21.44 -0.64
N LEU A 245 13.91 22.40 -0.82
CA LEU A 245 15.25 22.36 -0.22
C LEU A 245 15.20 22.26 1.31
N ALA A 246 14.31 23.03 1.95
CA ALA A 246 14.15 23.01 3.41
C ALA A 246 13.61 21.68 3.97
N ASN A 247 12.96 20.87 3.12
CA ASN A 247 12.37 19.57 3.49
C ASN A 247 13.14 18.37 2.91
N MET A 248 14.32 18.55 2.30
CA MET A 248 15.11 17.45 1.72
C MET A 248 15.38 16.33 2.72
N LYS A 249 15.55 16.67 3.99
CA LYS A 249 15.53 15.72 5.10
C LYS A 249 14.20 15.88 5.83
N PRO A 250 13.30 14.89 5.76
CA PRO A 250 12.03 14.96 6.45
C PRO A 250 12.21 15.18 7.95
N LYS A 251 11.45 16.09 8.50
CA LYS A 251 11.50 16.39 9.94
C LYS A 251 10.86 15.25 10.73
N ILE A 252 11.53 14.83 11.78
CA ILE A 252 11.06 13.83 12.72
C ILE A 252 10.50 14.53 13.94
N HIS A 253 9.27 14.23 14.31
CA HIS A 253 8.62 14.78 15.49
C HIS A 253 7.93 13.63 16.26
N PRO A 254 8.18 13.46 17.56
CA PRO A 254 7.62 12.33 18.33
C PRO A 254 6.08 12.24 18.30
N TYR A 255 5.41 13.38 18.33
CA TYR A 255 3.94 13.46 18.30
C TYR A 255 3.37 13.38 16.86
N TYR A 256 4.04 13.96 15.87
CA TYR A 256 3.59 14.03 14.48
C TYR A 256 4.28 12.98 13.60
N SER A 257 4.24 11.73 14.02
CA SER A 257 4.92 10.61 13.31
C SER A 257 4.42 10.43 11.88
N GLU A 258 3.10 10.58 11.65
CA GLU A 258 2.47 10.38 10.33
C GLU A 258 2.82 11.49 9.33
N TYR A 259 3.38 12.60 9.77
CA TYR A 259 3.86 13.64 8.85
C TYR A 259 5.16 13.25 8.13
N ARG A 260 5.96 12.33 8.67
CA ARG A 260 7.20 11.90 8.01
C ARG A 260 6.96 11.19 6.68
N PRO A 261 6.11 10.16 6.59
CA PRO A 261 5.75 9.55 5.30
C PRO A 261 5.07 10.54 4.35
N LEU A 262 4.18 11.40 4.84
CA LEU A 262 3.56 12.44 4.02
C LEU A 262 4.59 13.41 3.42
N GLN A 263 5.58 13.88 4.21
CA GLN A 263 6.67 14.74 3.71
C GLN A 263 7.46 14.06 2.59
N LYS A 264 7.84 12.79 2.77
CA LYS A 264 8.53 12.01 1.74
C LYS A 264 7.72 11.97 0.44
N LEU A 265 6.42 11.63 0.52
CA LEU A 265 5.52 11.59 -0.63
C LEU A 265 5.42 12.94 -1.34
N CYS A 266 5.23 14.03 -0.58
CA CYS A 266 5.17 15.38 -1.12
C CYS A 266 6.44 15.77 -1.89
N ILE A 267 7.61 15.44 -1.33
CA ILE A 267 8.90 15.71 -1.96
C ILE A 267 8.99 14.98 -3.30
N GLN A 268 8.59 13.71 -3.36
CA GLN A 268 8.61 12.93 -4.60
C GLN A 268 7.67 13.49 -5.67
N ILE A 269 6.43 13.78 -5.30
CA ILE A 269 5.45 14.38 -6.21
C ILE A 269 5.99 15.67 -6.82
N LEU A 270 6.56 16.56 -5.98
CA LEU A 270 7.04 17.87 -6.44
C LEU A 270 8.38 17.84 -7.17
N ARG A 271 9.25 16.86 -6.90
CA ARG A 271 10.53 16.69 -7.61
C ARG A 271 10.33 16.24 -9.05
N ARG A 272 9.38 15.35 -9.29
CA ARG A 272 9.09 14.83 -10.64
C ARG A 272 8.59 15.88 -11.61
N GLU A 273 7.96 16.93 -11.15
CA GLU A 273 7.61 18.06 -12.01
C GLU A 273 8.85 18.75 -12.62
N LYS A 274 9.99 18.76 -11.89
CA LYS A 274 11.25 19.40 -12.39
C LYS A 274 12.06 18.49 -13.31
N MET A 275 11.94 17.18 -13.11
CA MET A 275 12.56 16.19 -13.98
C MET A 275 11.53 15.85 -15.06
N GLY A 276 11.46 16.66 -16.10
CA GLY A 276 10.73 16.29 -17.32
C GLY A 276 11.22 14.90 -17.76
N TYR A 277 10.30 14.05 -18.18
CA TYR A 277 10.58 12.72 -18.73
C TYR A 277 11.84 12.72 -19.59
N GLY A 278 12.83 11.89 -19.27
CA GLY A 278 13.92 11.54 -20.17
C GLY A 278 15.29 12.12 -19.89
N HIS A 279 15.69 12.42 -18.67
CA HIS A 279 17.11 12.71 -18.37
C HIS A 279 17.63 11.90 -17.20
N SER A 280 18.43 10.89 -17.54
CA SER A 280 19.51 10.21 -16.81
C SER A 280 19.69 10.60 -15.32
N SER A 281 18.77 10.24 -14.44
CA SER A 281 19.11 10.16 -13.04
C SER A 281 19.67 8.76 -12.79
N GLN A 282 20.94 8.66 -12.40
CA GLN A 282 21.56 7.41 -11.91
C GLN A 282 20.95 7.04 -10.53
N ARG A 283 19.62 6.98 -10.46
CA ARG A 283 18.85 6.73 -9.22
C ARG A 283 17.68 5.85 -9.52
N ALA A 284 17.44 4.89 -8.64
CA ALA A 284 16.20 4.12 -8.70
C ALA A 284 15.03 4.95 -8.17
N TYR A 285 13.88 4.80 -8.81
CA TYR A 285 12.62 5.44 -8.42
C TYR A 285 11.47 4.46 -8.62
N GLY A 286 10.45 4.51 -7.78
CA GLY A 286 9.31 3.63 -7.93
C GLY A 286 8.38 3.60 -6.72
N VAL A 287 7.24 2.92 -6.91
CA VAL A 287 6.30 2.58 -5.85
C VAL A 287 5.97 1.11 -5.98
N LEU A 288 6.21 0.38 -4.91
CA LEU A 288 6.12 -1.07 -4.86
C LEU A 288 5.24 -1.49 -3.68
N PHE A 289 4.49 -2.55 -3.88
CA PHE A 289 3.59 -3.14 -2.90
C PHE A 289 3.90 -4.61 -2.76
N ASP A 290 4.03 -5.08 -1.52
CA ASP A 290 4.00 -6.51 -1.25
C ASP A 290 2.61 -7.05 -1.57
N GLY A 291 2.54 -8.04 -2.46
CA GLY A 291 1.29 -8.63 -2.89
C GLY A 291 0.56 -9.37 -1.78
N ALA A 292 1.28 -10.03 -0.88
CA ALA A 292 0.72 -10.75 0.25
C ALA A 292 0.10 -9.78 1.27
N TRP A 293 0.85 -8.75 1.64
CA TRP A 293 0.35 -7.69 2.52
C TRP A 293 -0.88 -6.96 1.92
N LEU A 294 -0.84 -6.61 0.64
CA LEU A 294 -1.95 -5.90 0.00
C LEU A 294 -3.21 -6.78 -0.04
N TRP A 295 -3.05 -8.08 -0.27
CA TRP A 295 -4.15 -9.05 -0.23
C TRP A 295 -4.73 -9.19 1.17
N GLU A 296 -3.90 -9.32 2.19
CA GLU A 296 -4.30 -9.39 3.59
C GLU A 296 -5.07 -8.15 4.03
N GLU A 297 -4.54 -6.94 3.78
CA GLU A 297 -5.23 -5.69 4.12
C GLU A 297 -6.55 -5.52 3.35
N TYR A 298 -6.60 -5.96 2.09
CA TYR A 298 -7.84 -5.96 1.32
C TYR A 298 -8.89 -6.90 1.93
N LEU A 299 -8.52 -8.12 2.26
CA LEU A 299 -9.42 -9.09 2.91
C LEU A 299 -9.89 -8.61 4.26
N ASN A 300 -9.04 -7.92 5.03
CA ASN A 300 -9.38 -7.40 6.36
C ASN A 300 -10.65 -6.55 6.35
N LEU A 301 -10.93 -5.82 5.29
CA LEU A 301 -12.16 -5.03 5.15
C LEU A 301 -13.43 -5.90 5.15
N THR A 302 -13.36 -7.07 4.58
CA THR A 302 -14.49 -8.02 4.53
C THR A 302 -14.53 -8.90 5.77
N MET A 303 -13.37 -9.37 6.24
CA MET A 303 -13.23 -10.21 7.43
C MET A 303 -13.73 -9.49 8.68
N SER A 304 -13.37 -8.21 8.85
CA SER A 304 -13.83 -7.38 9.97
C SER A 304 -15.36 -7.23 9.99
N LYS A 305 -15.98 -7.04 8.82
CA LYS A 305 -17.45 -7.01 8.70
C LYS A 305 -18.12 -8.35 9.03
N ALA A 306 -17.40 -9.45 8.79
CA ALA A 306 -17.86 -10.79 9.17
C ALA A 306 -17.59 -11.12 10.66
N GLY A 307 -17.02 -10.19 11.43
CA GLY A 307 -16.78 -10.33 12.86
C GLY A 307 -15.44 -10.96 13.22
N PHE A 308 -14.51 -11.08 12.28
CA PHE A 308 -13.15 -11.52 12.57
C PHE A 308 -12.32 -10.38 13.15
N THR A 309 -11.44 -10.71 14.08
CA THR A 309 -10.40 -9.82 14.56
C THR A 309 -9.12 -10.05 13.76
N HIS A 310 -8.42 -8.97 13.44
CA HIS A 310 -7.12 -9.00 12.79
C HIS A 310 -6.04 -8.66 13.81
N PRO A 311 -5.25 -9.64 14.30
CA PRO A 311 -4.19 -9.43 15.26
C PRO A 311 -3.14 -8.45 14.73
N LYS A 312 -2.77 -7.47 15.55
CA LYS A 312 -1.80 -6.45 15.17
C LYS A 312 -0.42 -6.79 15.73
N ASN A 313 0.44 -7.31 14.90
CA ASN A 313 1.81 -7.62 15.25
C ASN A 313 2.55 -6.41 15.87
N LYS A 314 2.29 -5.20 15.39
CA LYS A 314 2.88 -3.94 15.88
C LYS A 314 2.64 -3.65 17.36
N THR A 315 1.44 -3.89 17.85
CA THR A 315 1.06 -3.59 19.24
C THR A 315 1.18 -4.81 20.15
N GLY A 316 1.41 -6.00 19.58
CA GLY A 316 1.33 -7.27 20.29
C GLY A 316 -0.11 -7.66 20.65
N GLU A 317 -1.11 -6.93 20.12
CA GLU A 317 -2.52 -7.19 20.35
C GLU A 317 -2.97 -8.41 19.55
N GLY A 318 -3.65 -9.36 20.21
CA GLY A 318 -4.11 -10.59 19.58
C GLY A 318 -3.03 -11.66 19.39
N ALA A 319 -1.82 -11.48 19.93
CA ALA A 319 -0.78 -12.50 19.90
C ALA A 319 -1.22 -13.80 20.60
N ILE A 320 -0.96 -14.95 19.96
CA ILE A 320 -1.13 -16.26 20.58
C ILE A 320 0.22 -16.83 21.02
N TYR A 321 0.20 -17.66 22.06
CA TYR A 321 1.41 -18.13 22.72
C TYR A 321 1.41 -19.66 22.82
N PRO A 322 2.42 -20.36 22.25
CA PRO A 322 2.46 -21.83 22.26
C PRO A 322 2.77 -22.43 23.64
N PHE A 323 3.29 -21.63 24.58
CA PHE A 323 3.71 -22.12 25.92
C PHE A 323 3.02 -21.34 27.02
N ARG A 324 2.46 -22.07 28.00
CA ARG A 324 1.87 -21.47 29.21
C ARG A 324 2.96 -20.74 30.00
N GLY A 325 2.65 -19.51 30.45
CA GLY A 325 3.54 -18.70 31.30
C GLY A 325 4.76 -18.09 30.56
N ARG A 326 4.87 -18.22 29.22
CA ARG A 326 5.95 -17.64 28.43
C ARG A 326 5.40 -16.68 27.38
N THR A 327 4.99 -15.50 27.83
CA THR A 327 4.32 -14.49 26.96
C THR A 327 5.28 -13.62 26.13
N ASN A 328 6.61 -13.73 26.34
CA ASN A 328 7.57 -12.86 25.66
C ASN A 328 8.36 -13.54 24.53
N LYS A 329 8.23 -14.86 24.36
CA LYS A 329 8.93 -15.61 23.33
C LYS A 329 7.95 -16.44 22.51
N TYR A 330 8.29 -16.64 21.23
CA TYR A 330 7.55 -17.49 20.31
C TYR A 330 6.12 -17.02 20.02
N LYS A 331 5.86 -15.72 20.09
CA LYS A 331 4.58 -15.13 19.65
C LYS A 331 4.22 -15.59 18.26
N ARG A 332 2.93 -15.80 18.03
CA ARG A 332 2.36 -16.09 16.72
C ARG A 332 1.20 -15.13 16.48
N TYR A 333 0.97 -14.78 15.24
CA TYR A 333 -0.07 -13.86 14.82
C TYR A 333 -0.80 -14.49 13.63
N PRO A 334 -1.93 -15.18 13.85
CA PRO A 334 -2.81 -15.55 12.75
C PRO A 334 -3.36 -14.28 12.09
N ASP A 335 -3.60 -14.31 10.77
CA ASP A 335 -4.11 -13.13 10.09
C ASP A 335 -5.49 -12.74 10.60
N TYR A 336 -6.38 -13.72 10.81
CA TYR A 336 -7.74 -13.47 11.30
C TYR A 336 -8.19 -14.53 12.30
N MET A 337 -8.92 -14.07 13.31
CA MET A 337 -9.47 -14.93 14.36
C MET A 337 -10.93 -14.58 14.66
N LYS A 338 -11.78 -15.60 14.81
CA LYS A 338 -13.16 -15.43 15.24
C LYS A 338 -13.65 -16.71 15.92
N ASP A 339 -14.06 -16.62 17.19
CA ASP A 339 -14.55 -17.76 17.95
C ASP A 339 -13.61 -18.99 17.85
N ASN A 340 -14.08 -20.07 17.22
CA ASN A 340 -13.34 -21.31 16.97
C ASN A 340 -12.73 -21.41 15.57
N ILE A 341 -12.57 -20.27 14.87
CA ILE A 341 -12.11 -20.22 13.49
C ILE A 341 -10.81 -19.40 13.44
N ILE A 342 -9.80 -19.96 12.77
CA ILE A 342 -8.59 -19.25 12.37
C ILE A 342 -8.63 -19.15 10.85
N ALA A 343 -8.37 -17.96 10.30
CA ALA A 343 -8.22 -17.79 8.87
C ALA A 343 -6.86 -17.12 8.56
N ASP A 344 -6.28 -17.53 7.44
CA ASP A 344 -4.97 -17.13 6.99
C ASP A 344 -5.03 -16.74 5.50
N ALA A 345 -4.59 -15.53 5.17
CA ALA A 345 -4.62 -14.97 3.83
C ALA A 345 -3.39 -15.42 3.04
N LYS A 346 -3.59 -16.08 1.92
CA LYS A 346 -2.49 -16.53 1.07
C LYS A 346 -2.62 -15.96 -0.34
N TYR A 347 -1.70 -15.07 -0.69
CA TYR A 347 -1.62 -14.49 -2.04
C TYR A 347 -0.94 -15.48 -3.01
N LYS A 348 -1.58 -16.63 -3.26
CA LYS A 348 -1.10 -17.68 -4.18
C LYS A 348 -2.27 -18.51 -4.68
N ARG A 349 -2.04 -19.26 -5.77
CA ARG A 349 -3.03 -20.21 -6.29
C ARG A 349 -3.13 -21.41 -5.36
N LEU A 350 -4.12 -21.37 -4.46
CA LEU A 350 -4.41 -22.45 -3.51
C LEU A 350 -5.18 -23.60 -4.15
N LEU A 351 -5.90 -23.31 -5.24
CA LEU A 351 -6.68 -24.29 -6.00
C LEU A 351 -6.07 -24.46 -7.38
N THR A 352 -5.97 -25.71 -7.85
CA THR A 352 -5.51 -26.08 -9.18
C THR A 352 -6.49 -27.05 -9.82
N LEU A 353 -6.66 -26.96 -11.14
CA LEU A 353 -7.40 -27.95 -11.91
C LEU A 353 -6.48 -29.12 -12.25
N SER A 354 -7.00 -30.36 -12.16
CA SER A 354 -6.32 -31.54 -12.66
C SER A 354 -6.09 -31.42 -14.18
N GLU A 355 -5.12 -32.18 -14.72
CA GLU A 355 -4.79 -32.19 -16.15
C GLU A 355 -6.01 -32.46 -17.06
N ASN A 356 -7.01 -33.17 -16.57
CA ASN A 356 -8.23 -33.50 -17.31
C ASN A 356 -9.39 -32.46 -17.06
N PHE A 357 -9.14 -31.37 -16.37
CA PHE A 357 -10.14 -30.37 -15.99
C PHE A 357 -11.37 -30.94 -15.22
N SER A 358 -11.27 -32.16 -14.71
CA SER A 358 -12.39 -32.89 -14.07
C SER A 358 -12.43 -32.68 -12.56
N ASN A 359 -11.30 -32.38 -11.92
CA ASN A 359 -11.23 -32.25 -10.46
C ASN A 359 -10.40 -31.04 -10.05
N VAL A 360 -10.82 -30.38 -8.96
CA VAL A 360 -10.03 -29.36 -8.28
C VAL A 360 -9.23 -30.01 -7.16
N THR A 361 -7.97 -29.68 -7.11
CA THR A 361 -7.08 -30.13 -6.04
C THR A 361 -6.52 -28.92 -5.28
N ASP A 362 -6.23 -29.13 -4.00
CA ASP A 362 -5.52 -28.15 -3.22
C ASP A 362 -4.05 -28.09 -3.59
N ASN A 363 -3.46 -26.92 -3.41
CA ASN A 363 -2.03 -26.63 -3.60
C ASN A 363 -1.43 -26.00 -2.32
N ILE A 364 -1.80 -26.57 -1.17
CA ILE A 364 -1.30 -26.10 0.12
C ILE A 364 0.15 -26.58 0.29
N GLN A 365 1.04 -25.65 0.61
CA GLN A 365 2.42 -26.00 0.95
C GLN A 365 2.47 -26.57 2.36
N ARG A 366 3.41 -27.50 2.58
CA ARG A 366 3.59 -28.16 3.87
C ARG A 366 3.78 -27.20 5.03
N ASP A 367 4.49 -26.12 4.81
CA ASP A 367 4.78 -25.12 5.85
C ASP A 367 3.52 -24.33 6.24
N ASP A 368 2.67 -23.97 5.27
CA ASP A 368 1.38 -23.33 5.55
C ASP A 368 0.47 -24.26 6.36
N LEU A 369 0.42 -25.53 5.97
CA LEU A 369 -0.36 -26.53 6.69
C LEU A 369 0.12 -26.70 8.15
N ASN A 370 1.43 -26.80 8.34
CA ASN A 370 2.03 -26.90 9.67
C ASN A 370 1.75 -25.66 10.51
N GLN A 371 1.80 -24.46 9.90
CA GLN A 371 1.45 -23.20 10.54
C GLN A 371 -0.01 -23.21 11.01
N MET A 372 -0.94 -23.58 10.13
CA MET A 372 -2.38 -23.64 10.44
C MET A 372 -2.68 -24.66 11.56
N ILE A 373 -2.12 -25.86 11.49
CA ILE A 373 -2.27 -26.89 12.53
C ILE A 373 -1.75 -26.37 13.87
N SER A 374 -0.61 -25.67 13.87
CA SER A 374 -0.05 -25.04 15.08
C SER A 374 -1.01 -24.00 15.64
N TYR A 375 -1.59 -23.14 14.81
CA TYR A 375 -2.56 -22.15 15.25
C TYR A 375 -3.82 -22.78 15.86
N LEU A 376 -4.41 -23.76 15.19
CA LEU A 376 -5.58 -24.48 15.69
C LEU A 376 -5.31 -25.14 17.04
N HIS A 377 -4.15 -25.78 17.17
CA HIS A 377 -3.77 -26.42 18.43
C HIS A 377 -3.60 -25.41 19.57
N ILE A 378 -2.87 -24.29 19.35
CA ILE A 378 -2.60 -23.25 20.36
C ILE A 378 -3.90 -22.60 20.84
N THR A 379 -4.84 -22.32 19.94
CA THR A 379 -6.10 -21.62 20.23
C THR A 379 -7.23 -22.55 20.60
N SER A 380 -7.06 -23.86 20.45
CA SER A 380 -8.14 -24.88 20.54
C SER A 380 -9.28 -24.62 19.55
N SER A 381 -8.97 -23.96 18.43
CA SER A 381 -9.93 -23.71 17.36
C SER A 381 -10.20 -24.99 16.56
N LYS A 382 -11.38 -25.06 15.93
CA LYS A 382 -11.84 -26.25 15.23
C LYS A 382 -11.83 -26.10 13.71
N VAL A 383 -11.76 -24.88 13.19
CA VAL A 383 -11.79 -24.62 11.76
C VAL A 383 -10.60 -23.75 11.36
N GLY A 384 -9.78 -24.27 10.44
CA GLY A 384 -8.71 -23.53 9.77
C GLY A 384 -9.14 -23.17 8.35
N ILE A 385 -9.06 -21.91 7.97
CA ILE A 385 -9.45 -21.43 6.65
C ILE A 385 -8.24 -20.81 5.98
N PHE A 386 -7.87 -21.28 4.80
CA PHE A 386 -6.98 -20.56 3.89
C PHE A 386 -7.80 -19.78 2.87
N ILE A 387 -7.50 -18.49 2.68
CA ILE A 387 -8.21 -17.63 1.74
C ILE A 387 -7.22 -17.11 0.70
N GLY A 388 -7.44 -17.47 -0.56
CA GLY A 388 -6.58 -17.05 -1.66
C GLY A 388 -7.36 -16.61 -2.90
N PRO A 389 -6.74 -15.78 -3.77
CA PRO A 389 -7.34 -15.46 -5.06
C PRO A 389 -7.30 -16.69 -5.97
N THR A 390 -8.35 -16.87 -6.76
CA THR A 390 -8.44 -17.93 -7.77
C THR A 390 -8.98 -17.39 -9.08
N GLU A 391 -8.64 -18.06 -10.16
CA GLU A 391 -9.17 -17.81 -11.50
C GLU A 391 -10.02 -18.99 -11.99
N ILE A 392 -10.22 -19.97 -11.12
CA ILE A 392 -10.96 -21.20 -11.42
C ILE A 392 -12.43 -20.97 -11.18
N VAL A 393 -13.25 -21.17 -12.20
CA VAL A 393 -14.70 -21.20 -12.11
C VAL A 393 -15.16 -22.58 -12.47
N LEU A 394 -15.67 -23.31 -11.49
CA LEU A 394 -16.20 -24.66 -11.67
C LEU A 394 -17.67 -24.56 -12.08
N MET A 395 -17.93 -24.42 -13.36
CA MET A 395 -19.26 -24.49 -13.95
C MET A 395 -19.28 -25.51 -15.06
N ASP A 396 -20.31 -26.33 -15.11
CA ASP A 396 -20.59 -27.14 -16.29
C ASP A 396 -20.91 -26.21 -17.46
N PRO A 397 -20.13 -26.23 -18.55
CA PRO A 397 -20.36 -25.35 -19.70
C PRO A 397 -21.69 -25.61 -20.39
N ASP A 398 -22.29 -26.80 -20.27
CA ASP A 398 -23.50 -27.20 -20.99
C ASP A 398 -24.79 -26.93 -20.19
N ASN A 399 -24.77 -27.09 -18.85
CA ASN A 399 -25.96 -26.99 -18.02
C ASN A 399 -25.94 -25.80 -17.06
N GLY A 400 -24.84 -25.08 -16.91
CA GLY A 400 -24.69 -23.99 -15.92
C GLY A 400 -24.73 -24.48 -14.48
N GLU A 401 -24.71 -25.81 -14.25
CA GLU A 401 -24.65 -26.42 -12.93
C GLU A 401 -23.19 -26.50 -12.46
N PHE A 402 -23.00 -26.47 -11.16
CA PHE A 402 -21.67 -26.56 -10.56
C PHE A 402 -21.26 -28.03 -10.41
N TYR A 403 -20.03 -28.35 -10.73
CA TYR A 403 -19.47 -29.66 -10.41
C TYR A 403 -19.57 -29.89 -8.89
N SER A 404 -20.33 -30.87 -8.47
CA SER A 404 -20.37 -31.35 -7.09
C SER A 404 -19.51 -32.60 -7.00
N ASP A 405 -18.28 -32.45 -6.58
CA ASP A 405 -17.47 -33.55 -6.06
C ASP A 405 -17.62 -33.54 -4.52
N ASP A 406 -17.53 -34.71 -3.88
CA ASP A 406 -17.64 -34.84 -2.42
C ASP A 406 -16.60 -33.98 -1.66
N THR A 407 -15.57 -33.50 -2.35
CA THR A 407 -14.54 -32.59 -1.81
C THR A 407 -14.92 -31.12 -1.90
N ILE A 408 -15.86 -30.71 -2.77
CA ILE A 408 -16.26 -29.33 -2.94
C ILE A 408 -17.48 -29.04 -2.07
N ALA A 409 -17.26 -28.30 -1.00
CA ALA A 409 -18.33 -27.93 -0.08
C ALA A 409 -19.30 -26.90 -0.67
N PHE A 410 -18.82 -26.02 -1.56
CA PHE A 410 -19.61 -24.95 -2.16
C PHE A 410 -18.89 -24.34 -3.35
N SER A 411 -19.60 -24.09 -4.44
CA SER A 411 -19.06 -23.39 -5.61
C SER A 411 -20.07 -22.42 -6.19
N THR A 412 -19.64 -21.21 -6.47
CA THR A 412 -20.38 -20.17 -7.21
C THR A 412 -19.44 -19.48 -8.20
N LYS A 413 -19.97 -18.55 -9.00
CA LYS A 413 -19.11 -17.71 -9.86
C LYS A 413 -18.13 -16.85 -9.05
N GLU A 414 -18.46 -16.55 -7.80
CA GLU A 414 -17.71 -15.66 -6.92
C GLU A 414 -16.72 -16.40 -6.02
N LEU A 415 -17.10 -17.59 -5.52
CA LEU A 415 -16.30 -18.33 -4.53
C LEU A 415 -16.26 -19.82 -4.83
N GLN A 416 -15.11 -20.41 -4.51
CA GLN A 416 -14.88 -21.85 -4.46
C GLN A 416 -14.53 -22.22 -3.02
N ILE A 417 -15.29 -23.12 -2.39
CA ILE A 417 -14.99 -23.62 -1.05
C ILE A 417 -14.70 -25.10 -1.14
N LEU A 418 -13.46 -25.46 -0.83
CA LEU A 418 -12.96 -26.82 -0.84
C LEU A 418 -12.67 -27.27 0.59
N LYS A 419 -13.25 -28.38 1.03
CA LYS A 419 -12.85 -29.07 2.27
C LYS A 419 -11.61 -29.90 2.00
N VAL A 420 -10.49 -29.54 2.61
CA VAL A 420 -9.22 -30.29 2.46
C VAL A 420 -9.29 -31.58 3.24
N GLY A 421 -9.83 -31.55 4.45
CA GLY A 421 -10.01 -32.74 5.28
C GLY A 421 -10.20 -32.44 6.75
N ASP A 422 -10.51 -33.50 7.50
CA ASP A 422 -10.59 -33.47 8.96
C ASP A 422 -9.25 -33.84 9.56
N LEU A 423 -8.80 -33.08 10.57
CA LEU A 423 -7.56 -33.35 11.25
C LEU A 423 -7.69 -34.55 12.18
N MET A 424 -6.67 -35.41 12.19
CA MET A 424 -6.57 -36.50 13.16
C MET A 424 -6.48 -35.96 14.59
N GLY A 425 -7.16 -36.57 15.52
CA GLY A 425 -7.15 -36.19 16.94
C GLY A 425 -8.37 -35.37 17.35
N ASP A 426 -8.23 -34.07 17.66
CA ASP A 426 -9.28 -33.25 18.29
C ASP A 426 -10.43 -32.79 17.38
N GLY A 427 -10.51 -33.32 16.14
CA GLY A 427 -11.65 -33.10 15.25
C GLY A 427 -11.72 -31.67 14.65
N GLY A 428 -10.59 -31.07 14.35
CA GLY A 428 -10.51 -29.84 13.56
C GLY A 428 -10.59 -30.12 12.07
N GLN A 429 -11.05 -29.16 11.28
CA GLN A 429 -11.10 -29.27 9.83
C GLN A 429 -10.35 -28.13 9.14
N ILE A 430 -9.84 -28.39 7.93
CA ILE A 430 -9.18 -27.39 7.09
C ILE A 430 -9.99 -27.19 5.82
N VAL A 431 -10.21 -25.93 5.49
CA VAL A 431 -11.00 -25.46 4.35
C VAL A 431 -10.19 -24.44 3.55
N ILE A 432 -10.31 -24.47 2.23
CA ILE A 432 -9.80 -23.43 1.34
C ILE A 432 -10.97 -22.64 0.80
N ILE A 433 -10.86 -21.31 0.82
CA ILE A 433 -11.74 -20.41 0.13
C ILE A 433 -10.97 -19.74 -1.02
N GLY A 434 -11.31 -20.09 -2.24
CA GLY A 434 -10.87 -19.43 -3.46
C GLY A 434 -11.78 -18.26 -3.78
N VAL A 435 -11.27 -17.04 -3.72
CA VAL A 435 -11.98 -15.81 -4.11
C VAL A 435 -11.76 -15.57 -5.59
N ASN A 436 -12.82 -15.65 -6.39
CA ASN A 436 -12.69 -15.58 -7.83
C ASN A 436 -12.38 -14.16 -8.33
N ILE A 437 -11.32 -14.03 -9.14
CA ILE A 437 -10.89 -12.78 -9.74
C ILE A 437 -11.39 -12.73 -11.20
N PRO A 438 -12.22 -11.74 -11.58
CA PRO A 438 -12.79 -11.65 -12.94
C PRO A 438 -11.70 -11.46 -14.00
N ARG A 439 -11.66 -12.33 -15.02
CA ARG A 439 -10.70 -12.24 -16.13
C ARG A 439 -11.17 -11.40 -17.29
N HIS A 440 -12.48 -11.38 -17.58
CA HIS A 440 -13.05 -10.87 -18.82
C HIS A 440 -13.96 -9.66 -18.59
N SER A 441 -13.51 -8.70 -17.77
CA SER A 441 -14.24 -7.43 -17.64
C SER A 441 -13.87 -6.47 -18.79
N GLN A 442 -14.82 -5.70 -19.26
CA GLN A 442 -14.58 -4.76 -20.37
C GLN A 442 -13.94 -3.46 -19.88
N ASN A 443 -14.22 -3.08 -18.62
CA ASN A 443 -13.71 -1.88 -17.97
C ASN A 443 -13.58 -2.10 -16.46
N PHE A 444 -12.97 -1.13 -15.78
CA PHE A 444 -12.76 -1.19 -14.34
C PHE A 444 -14.07 -1.14 -13.52
N GLU A 445 -15.10 -0.50 -14.02
CA GLU A 445 -16.40 -0.40 -13.34
C GLU A 445 -17.08 -1.77 -13.26
N GLU A 446 -17.15 -2.49 -14.38
CA GLU A 446 -17.64 -3.87 -14.44
C GLU A 446 -16.82 -4.80 -13.53
N PHE A 447 -15.48 -4.69 -13.57
CA PHE A 447 -14.59 -5.43 -12.67
C PHE A 447 -14.93 -5.16 -11.20
N SER A 448 -15.09 -3.90 -10.85
CA SER A 448 -15.40 -3.47 -9.48
C SER A 448 -16.76 -3.96 -8.99
N GLU A 449 -17.76 -3.99 -9.86
CA GLU A 449 -19.09 -4.51 -9.52
C GLU A 449 -19.07 -6.02 -9.25
N VAL A 450 -18.30 -6.78 -10.06
CA VAL A 450 -18.16 -8.23 -9.85
C VAL A 450 -17.42 -8.49 -8.54
N MET A 451 -16.30 -7.80 -8.30
CA MET A 451 -15.54 -7.93 -7.05
C MET A 451 -16.37 -7.53 -5.83
N HIS A 452 -17.19 -6.50 -5.93
CA HIS A 452 -18.07 -6.12 -4.82
C HIS A 452 -19.13 -7.20 -4.51
N ARG A 453 -19.70 -7.85 -5.52
CA ARG A 453 -20.58 -9.02 -5.32
C ARG A 453 -19.85 -10.17 -4.65
N THR A 454 -18.63 -10.44 -5.09
CA THR A 454 -17.74 -11.45 -4.50
C THR A 454 -17.47 -11.17 -3.01
N GLU A 455 -17.22 -9.92 -2.62
CA GLU A 455 -17.07 -9.51 -1.22
C GLU A 455 -18.32 -9.81 -0.37
N ILE A 456 -19.52 -9.53 -0.91
CA ILE A 456 -20.78 -9.80 -0.23
C ILE A 456 -21.00 -11.31 -0.05
N VAL A 457 -20.73 -12.09 -1.09
CA VAL A 457 -20.87 -13.57 -1.03
C VAL A 457 -19.86 -14.15 -0.03
N LEU A 458 -18.61 -13.69 -0.03
CA LEU A 458 -17.59 -14.06 0.94
C LEU A 458 -18.04 -13.73 2.37
N GLN A 459 -18.47 -12.50 2.62
CA GLN A 459 -18.94 -12.06 3.94
C GLN A 459 -20.07 -12.93 4.46
N ASN A 460 -21.07 -13.21 3.62
CA ASN A 460 -22.24 -14.03 3.99
C ASN A 460 -21.84 -15.47 4.33
N ASN A 461 -20.91 -16.06 3.59
CA ASN A 461 -20.41 -17.40 3.89
C ASN A 461 -19.60 -17.41 5.20
N LEU A 462 -18.73 -16.45 5.43
CA LEU A 462 -17.93 -16.33 6.67
C LEU A 462 -18.81 -16.14 7.92
N ILE A 463 -19.96 -15.45 7.80
CA ILE A 463 -20.93 -15.32 8.90
C ILE A 463 -21.58 -16.67 9.18
N ARG A 464 -21.93 -17.45 8.15
CA ARG A 464 -22.60 -18.74 8.29
C ARG A 464 -21.69 -19.84 8.86
N PHE A 465 -20.36 -19.75 8.68
CA PHE A 465 -19.42 -20.71 9.27
C PHE A 465 -19.56 -20.85 10.80
N ASN A 466 -20.13 -19.85 11.50
CA ASN A 466 -20.36 -19.90 12.94
C ASN A 466 -21.58 -20.73 13.37
N SER A 467 -22.50 -21.03 12.46
CA SER A 467 -23.80 -21.63 12.80
C SER A 467 -23.92 -23.12 12.47
N ARG A 468 -22.98 -23.69 11.72
CA ARG A 468 -22.96 -25.12 11.38
C ARG A 468 -21.54 -25.60 11.15
N SER A 469 -21.12 -26.69 11.83
CA SER A 469 -20.04 -27.53 11.30
C SER A 469 -20.42 -27.96 9.88
N ILE A 470 -19.56 -27.73 8.92
CA ILE A 470 -19.71 -28.19 7.53
C ILE A 470 -19.67 -29.70 7.49
#